data_1f7393fa745052f6faaa74a14191a297
#
_entry.id   1f7393fa745052f6faaa74a14191a297
#
_cell.length_a   1.000
_cell.length_b   1.000
_cell.length_c   1.000
_cell.angle_alpha   90.00
_cell.angle_beta   90.00
_cell.angle_gamma   90.00
#
_symmetry.space_group_name_H-M   'P 1'
#
loop_
_entity.id
_entity.type
_entity.pdbx_description
1 polymer ?
#
loop_
_entity_poly.entity_id
_entity_poly.type
_entity_poly.pdbx_seq_one_letter_code
_entity_poly.pdbx_strand_id
1 'polypeptide(L)'
;MGGNNLVSMKALKESVEGLGFQDVTTYINSGNVLFRAAETDARKIEDRIDRMLLREHGLSGRTVVRSFAQISRLVTTISATWKPDPEWRYNVIFLRHSIDSARVLAGIGLKPDLERVVYCPGTLLWSARMSGLSRTAMLKLVRQPIYKDMTVRNVNTTRKILHLMQAMLQKPALLDTRSRRRRSMD
;
A
#
# COMPACT_ATOMS: atom_id res chain seq x y z
N MET A 1 7.51 6.37 11.44
CA MET A 1 8.05 5.38 10.52
C MET A 1 9.51 5.69 10.29
N GLY A 2 10.37 5.15 11.06
CA GLY A 2 11.81 5.23 10.98
C GLY A 2 12.35 4.00 11.67
N GLY A 3 12.34 2.88 10.99
CA GLY A 3 13.03 1.68 11.46
C GLY A 3 14.46 1.72 10.91
N ASN A 4 15.42 1.28 11.71
CA ASN A 4 16.84 1.21 11.37
C ASN A 4 17.20 0.23 10.23
N ASN A 5 16.24 -0.32 9.52
CA ASN A 5 16.41 -1.24 8.40
C ASN A 5 16.00 -0.57 7.09
N LEU A 6 16.88 0.27 6.58
CA LEU A 6 16.67 0.96 5.30
C LEU A 6 17.13 0.05 4.15
N VAL A 7 16.19 -0.72 3.59
CA VAL A 7 16.40 -1.30 2.26
C VAL A 7 16.36 -0.15 1.26
N SER A 8 17.39 -0.03 0.43
CA SER A 8 17.36 0.96 -0.63
C SER A 8 16.23 0.62 -1.61
N MET A 9 15.56 1.64 -2.15
CA MET A 9 14.48 1.42 -3.12
C MET A 9 14.97 0.70 -4.38
N LYS A 10 16.26 0.83 -4.71
CA LYS A 10 16.90 0.07 -5.80
C LYS A 10 16.96 -1.42 -5.46
N ALA A 11 17.50 -1.79 -4.31
CA ALA A 11 17.57 -3.19 -3.87
C ALA A 11 16.18 -3.81 -3.74
N LEU A 12 15.21 -3.07 -3.18
CA LEU A 12 13.82 -3.53 -3.09
C LEU A 12 13.22 -3.81 -4.47
N LYS A 13 13.48 -2.93 -5.45
CA LYS A 13 13.02 -3.13 -6.83
C LYS A 13 13.63 -4.40 -7.43
N GLU A 14 14.94 -4.58 -7.32
CA GLU A 14 15.67 -5.75 -7.84
C GLU A 14 15.14 -7.05 -7.22
N SER A 15 14.91 -7.07 -5.91
CA SER A 15 14.34 -8.24 -5.21
C SER A 15 12.91 -8.55 -5.67
N VAL A 16 12.08 -7.53 -5.92
CA VAL A 16 10.71 -7.71 -6.42
C VAL A 16 10.73 -8.21 -7.88
N GLU A 17 11.65 -7.71 -8.72
CA GLU A 17 11.88 -8.22 -10.08
C GLU A 17 12.34 -9.69 -10.05
N GLY A 18 13.16 -10.07 -9.09
CA GLY A 18 13.62 -11.44 -8.85
C GLY A 18 12.48 -12.42 -8.52
N LEU A 19 11.33 -11.93 -8.04
CA LEU A 19 10.11 -12.72 -7.88
C LEU A 19 9.37 -12.99 -9.21
N GLY A 20 9.86 -12.47 -10.34
CA GLY A 20 9.24 -12.62 -11.66
C GLY A 20 8.11 -11.63 -11.94
N PHE A 21 7.96 -10.60 -11.11
CA PHE A 21 7.04 -9.51 -11.40
C PHE A 21 7.61 -8.60 -12.50
N GLN A 22 6.72 -8.05 -13.33
CA GLN A 22 7.11 -7.24 -14.50
C GLN A 22 6.84 -5.75 -14.26
N ASP A 23 7.51 -4.89 -15.03
CA ASP A 23 7.36 -3.43 -15.00
C ASP A 23 7.51 -2.83 -13.59
N VAL A 24 8.41 -3.41 -12.77
CA VAL A 24 8.58 -2.98 -11.38
C VAL A 24 9.09 -1.56 -11.30
N THR A 25 8.37 -0.71 -10.61
CA THR A 25 8.75 0.67 -10.33
C THR A 25 8.48 1.04 -8.88
N THR A 26 9.26 1.95 -8.35
CA THR A 26 9.15 2.42 -6.97
C THR A 26 8.72 3.87 -6.94
N TYR A 27 8.00 4.25 -5.90
CA TYR A 27 7.57 5.63 -5.70
C TYR A 27 7.85 6.08 -4.27
N ILE A 28 8.65 7.13 -4.13
CA ILE A 28 9.18 7.70 -2.87
C ILE A 28 9.84 6.64 -1.95
N ASN A 29 10.60 7.10 -0.94
CA ASN A 29 11.36 6.22 -0.03
C ASN A 29 10.50 5.52 1.05
N SER A 30 9.18 5.41 0.85
CA SER A 30 8.25 4.83 1.83
C SER A 30 7.78 3.42 1.47
N GLY A 31 8.51 2.71 0.60
CA GLY A 31 8.22 1.32 0.26
C GLY A 31 6.97 1.14 -0.62
N ASN A 32 6.64 2.11 -1.48
CA ASN A 32 5.61 1.89 -2.49
C ASN A 32 6.26 1.27 -3.72
N VAL A 33 5.79 0.08 -4.11
CA VAL A 33 6.26 -0.65 -5.28
C VAL A 33 5.06 -0.97 -6.16
N LEU A 34 5.16 -0.63 -7.43
CA LEU A 34 4.16 -0.93 -8.44
C LEU A 34 4.75 -1.98 -9.38
N PHE A 35 3.94 -2.95 -9.78
CA PHE A 35 4.38 -4.05 -10.66
C PHE A 35 3.18 -4.68 -11.39
N ARG A 36 3.48 -5.47 -12.42
CA ARG A 36 2.53 -6.37 -13.06
C ARG A 36 2.77 -7.79 -12.55
N ALA A 37 1.71 -8.52 -12.28
CA ALA A 37 1.73 -9.92 -11.89
C ALA A 37 0.70 -10.72 -12.69
N ALA A 38 1.03 -11.95 -13.05
CA ALA A 38 0.06 -12.89 -13.58
C ALA A 38 -0.84 -13.47 -12.47
N GLU A 39 -0.29 -13.59 -11.25
CA GLU A 39 -1.06 -13.96 -10.06
C GLU A 39 -2.03 -12.84 -9.68
N THR A 40 -3.29 -13.20 -9.45
CA THR A 40 -4.37 -12.27 -9.07
C THR A 40 -4.74 -12.34 -7.59
N ASP A 41 -4.32 -13.40 -6.89
CA ASP A 41 -4.54 -13.54 -5.45
C ASP A 41 -3.53 -12.66 -4.68
N ALA A 42 -4.03 -11.55 -4.16
CA ALA A 42 -3.22 -10.60 -3.40
C ALA A 42 -2.57 -11.22 -2.15
N ARG A 43 -3.20 -12.23 -1.53
CA ARG A 43 -2.64 -12.91 -0.35
C ARG A 43 -1.39 -13.69 -0.71
N LYS A 44 -1.43 -14.42 -1.83
CA LYS A 44 -0.25 -15.14 -2.33
C LYS A 44 0.88 -14.20 -2.70
N ILE A 45 0.55 -13.04 -3.27
CA ILE A 45 1.54 -12.01 -3.60
C ILE A 45 2.15 -11.43 -2.31
N GLU A 46 1.33 -11.07 -1.31
CA GLU A 46 1.77 -10.59 0.01
C GLU A 46 2.75 -11.59 0.64
N ASP A 47 2.39 -12.88 0.69
CA ASP A 47 3.22 -13.92 1.31
C ASP A 47 4.54 -14.16 0.55
N ARG A 48 4.55 -14.02 -0.77
CA ARG A 48 5.78 -14.12 -1.57
C ARG A 48 6.73 -12.96 -1.28
N ILE A 49 6.19 -11.74 -1.23
CA ILE A 49 6.98 -10.54 -0.94
C ILE A 49 7.48 -10.57 0.50
N ASP A 50 6.65 -10.94 1.47
CA ASP A 50 7.07 -11.03 2.88
C ASP A 50 8.21 -12.04 3.09
N ARG A 51 8.12 -13.22 2.44
CA ARG A 51 9.20 -14.23 2.48
C ARG A 51 10.50 -13.72 1.85
N MET A 52 10.41 -13.00 0.73
CA MET A 52 11.57 -12.38 0.08
C MET A 52 12.20 -11.31 1.00
N LEU A 53 11.39 -10.42 1.58
CA LEU A 53 11.86 -9.37 2.49
C LEU A 53 12.60 -9.96 3.69
N LEU A 54 12.08 -11.06 4.26
CA LEU A 54 12.74 -11.74 5.36
C LEU A 54 14.07 -12.38 4.93
N ARG A 55 14.06 -13.11 3.82
CA ARG A 55 15.22 -13.87 3.34
C ARG A 55 16.36 -12.96 2.87
N GLU A 56 16.05 -11.91 2.13
CA GLU A 56 17.08 -11.09 1.43
C GLU A 56 17.46 -9.83 2.21
N HIS A 57 16.56 -9.35 3.07
CA HIS A 57 16.77 -8.09 3.79
C HIS A 57 16.66 -8.21 5.31
N GLY A 58 16.36 -9.40 5.84
CA GLY A 58 16.16 -9.61 7.29
C GLY A 58 14.94 -8.86 7.85
N LEU A 59 14.01 -8.41 6.98
CA LEU A 59 12.84 -7.65 7.38
C LEU A 59 11.65 -8.58 7.59
N SER A 60 11.18 -8.68 8.83
CA SER A 60 9.87 -9.28 9.14
C SER A 60 8.73 -8.30 8.82
N GLY A 61 8.72 -7.78 7.59
CA GLY A 61 7.69 -6.86 7.10
C GLY A 61 6.37 -7.59 6.85
N ARG A 62 5.28 -6.82 6.88
CA ARG A 62 3.96 -7.28 6.45
C ARG A 62 3.48 -6.40 5.32
N THR A 63 3.59 -6.92 4.12
CA THR A 63 3.21 -6.23 2.89
C THR A 63 1.70 -6.14 2.77
N VAL A 64 1.21 -5.05 2.19
CA VAL A 64 -0.19 -4.89 1.79
C VAL A 64 -0.24 -4.70 0.28
N VAL A 65 -0.91 -5.59 -0.42
CA VAL A 65 -1.07 -5.54 -1.88
C VAL A 65 -2.48 -5.09 -2.26
N ARG A 66 -2.57 -4.21 -3.25
CA ARG A 66 -3.85 -3.73 -3.81
C ARG A 66 -3.79 -3.70 -5.32
N SER A 67 -4.85 -4.21 -5.94
CA SER A 67 -5.01 -4.15 -7.39
C SER A 67 -5.37 -2.75 -7.87
N PHE A 68 -5.18 -2.50 -9.16
CA PHE A 68 -5.61 -1.25 -9.81
C PHE A 68 -7.10 -0.98 -9.56
N ALA A 69 -7.96 -1.98 -9.70
CA ALA A 69 -9.39 -1.83 -9.48
C ALA A 69 -9.72 -1.42 -8.03
N GLN A 70 -8.99 -1.95 -7.05
CA GLN A 70 -9.18 -1.57 -5.63
C GLN A 70 -8.73 -0.13 -5.38
N ILE A 71 -7.57 0.28 -5.88
CA ILE A 71 -7.07 1.65 -5.72
C ILE A 71 -7.96 2.65 -6.47
N SER A 72 -8.44 2.30 -7.66
CA SER A 72 -9.35 3.16 -8.43
C SER A 72 -10.66 3.42 -7.67
N ARG A 73 -11.32 2.37 -7.18
CA ARG A 73 -12.53 2.50 -6.36
C ARG A 73 -12.28 3.31 -5.09
N LEU A 74 -11.16 3.06 -4.43
CA LEU A 74 -10.77 3.80 -3.22
C LEU A 74 -10.66 5.30 -3.50
N VAL A 75 -9.96 5.70 -4.57
CA VAL A 75 -9.79 7.13 -4.91
C VAL A 75 -11.12 7.78 -5.29
N THR A 76 -12.04 7.06 -5.94
CA THR A 76 -13.41 7.53 -6.18
C THR A 76 -14.13 7.80 -4.85
N THR A 77 -14.07 6.86 -3.91
CA THR A 77 -14.66 7.01 -2.58
C THR A 77 -14.04 8.19 -1.82
N ILE A 78 -12.72 8.34 -1.86
CA ILE A 78 -12.00 9.47 -1.25
C ILE A 78 -12.54 10.80 -1.80
N SER A 79 -12.71 10.91 -3.11
CA SER A 79 -13.18 12.14 -3.76
C SER A 79 -14.63 12.48 -3.41
N ALA A 80 -15.46 11.48 -3.16
CA ALA A 80 -16.82 11.67 -2.70
C ALA A 80 -16.91 12.03 -1.19
N THR A 81 -15.96 11.51 -0.39
CA THR A 81 -16.01 11.63 1.08
C THR A 81 -15.30 12.87 1.60
N TRP A 82 -14.15 13.22 1.00
CA TRP A 82 -13.28 14.28 1.47
C TRP A 82 -13.23 15.46 0.51
N LYS A 83 -13.58 16.64 1.03
CA LYS A 83 -13.27 17.91 0.39
C LYS A 83 -11.92 18.41 0.90
N PRO A 84 -11.09 19.03 0.04
CA PRO A 84 -9.83 19.64 0.48
C PRO A 84 -10.11 20.69 1.57
N ASP A 85 -9.46 20.52 2.71
CA ASP A 85 -9.54 21.45 3.84
C ASP A 85 -8.15 21.49 4.51
N PRO A 86 -7.47 22.66 4.55
CA PRO A 86 -6.15 22.79 5.12
C PRO A 86 -6.10 22.58 6.64
N GLU A 87 -7.24 22.69 7.32
CA GLU A 87 -7.33 22.41 8.75
C GLU A 87 -7.35 20.92 9.07
N TRP A 88 -7.54 20.06 8.05
CA TRP A 88 -7.63 18.62 8.20
C TRP A 88 -6.49 17.89 7.52
N ARG A 89 -5.98 16.88 8.21
CA ARG A 89 -5.07 15.89 7.65
C ARG A 89 -5.84 14.66 7.20
N TYR A 90 -5.53 14.18 6.01
CA TYR A 90 -6.19 13.02 5.40
C TYR A 90 -5.19 11.92 5.13
N ASN A 91 -5.40 10.77 5.74
CA ASN A 91 -4.60 9.57 5.54
C ASN A 91 -5.47 8.37 5.18
N VAL A 92 -4.91 7.49 4.38
CA VAL A 92 -5.47 6.18 4.05
C VAL A 92 -4.66 5.14 4.80
N ILE A 93 -5.31 4.35 5.62
CA ILE A 93 -4.71 3.22 6.33
C ILE A 93 -5.12 1.97 5.57
N PHE A 94 -4.18 1.35 4.87
CA PHE A 94 -4.40 0.10 4.18
C PHE A 94 -4.29 -1.05 5.17
N LEU A 95 -5.25 -1.97 5.13
CA LEU A 95 -5.33 -3.13 6.01
C LEU A 95 -4.86 -4.37 5.26
N ARG A 96 -4.04 -5.20 5.89
CA ARG A 96 -3.76 -6.53 5.37
C ARG A 96 -5.04 -7.37 5.39
N HIS A 97 -5.14 -8.38 4.51
CA HIS A 97 -6.33 -9.23 4.41
C HIS A 97 -6.70 -9.91 5.74
N SER A 98 -5.71 -10.23 6.57
CA SER A 98 -5.92 -10.90 7.87
C SER A 98 -6.73 -10.07 8.86
N ILE A 99 -6.75 -8.74 8.70
CA ILE A 99 -7.43 -7.79 9.59
C ILE A 99 -8.48 -6.94 8.88
N ASP A 100 -8.79 -7.25 7.62
CA ASP A 100 -9.71 -6.46 6.80
C ASP A 100 -11.16 -6.64 7.28
N SER A 101 -11.54 -5.87 8.26
CA SER A 101 -12.88 -5.84 8.84
C SER A 101 -13.14 -4.51 9.54
N ALA A 102 -14.39 -4.05 9.52
CA ALA A 102 -14.82 -2.89 10.30
C ALA A 102 -14.59 -3.08 11.83
N ARG A 103 -14.45 -4.33 12.29
CA ARG A 103 -14.13 -4.64 13.70
C ARG A 103 -12.78 -4.07 14.15
N VAL A 104 -11.90 -3.75 13.22
CA VAL A 104 -10.63 -3.09 13.51
C VAL A 104 -10.81 -1.72 14.17
N LEU A 105 -11.99 -1.10 14.00
CA LEU A 105 -12.35 0.17 14.66
C LEU A 105 -12.74 -0.02 16.13
N ALA A 106 -13.11 -1.24 16.54
CA ALA A 106 -13.48 -1.50 17.91
C ALA A 106 -12.26 -1.32 18.84
N GLY A 107 -12.41 -0.53 19.88
CA GLY A 107 -11.35 -0.29 20.87
C GLY A 107 -10.30 0.75 20.47
N ILE A 108 -10.38 1.37 19.28
CA ILE A 108 -9.42 2.43 18.91
C ILE A 108 -9.61 3.69 19.80
N GLY A 109 -10.80 3.92 20.34
CA GLY A 109 -11.07 5.06 21.19
C GLY A 109 -11.04 6.39 20.43
N LEU A 110 -11.73 6.45 19.30
CA LEU A 110 -11.85 7.64 18.45
C LEU A 110 -12.38 8.84 19.23
N LYS A 111 -11.91 10.03 18.86
CA LYS A 111 -12.34 11.32 19.41
C LYS A 111 -13.10 12.11 18.33
N PRO A 112 -14.45 12.06 18.31
CA PRO A 112 -15.27 12.63 17.23
C PRO A 112 -15.01 14.12 16.96
N ASP A 113 -14.62 14.89 17.99
CA ASP A 113 -14.30 16.32 17.85
C ASP A 113 -12.97 16.57 17.11
N LEU A 114 -12.06 15.59 17.11
CA LEU A 114 -10.70 15.71 16.56
C LEU A 114 -10.49 14.88 15.31
N GLU A 115 -11.20 13.76 15.13
CA GLU A 115 -10.92 12.81 14.07
C GLU A 115 -12.18 12.07 13.62
N ARG A 116 -12.15 11.61 12.38
CA ARG A 116 -13.18 10.78 11.76
C ARG A 116 -12.53 9.63 11.05
N VAL A 117 -13.13 8.45 11.18
CA VAL A 117 -12.66 7.24 10.48
C VAL A 117 -13.83 6.57 9.81
N VAL A 118 -13.65 6.24 8.54
CA VAL A 118 -14.62 5.47 7.74
C VAL A 118 -13.94 4.19 7.27
N TYR A 119 -14.54 3.05 7.56
CA TYR A 119 -14.11 1.78 7.00
C TYR A 119 -14.60 1.65 5.56
N CYS A 120 -13.68 1.30 4.67
CA CYS A 120 -13.94 0.81 3.32
C CYS A 120 -13.22 -0.53 3.17
N PRO A 121 -13.74 -1.51 2.41
CA PRO A 121 -13.06 -2.80 2.23
C PRO A 121 -11.57 -2.63 1.89
N GLY A 122 -10.72 -3.20 2.73
CA GLY A 122 -9.26 -3.10 2.62
C GLY A 122 -8.63 -1.84 3.21
N THR A 123 -9.40 -0.86 3.70
CA THR A 123 -8.85 0.43 4.15
C THR A 123 -9.67 1.10 5.24
N LEU A 124 -8.99 1.99 6.00
CA LEU A 124 -9.66 3.01 6.79
C LEU A 124 -9.33 4.38 6.20
N LEU A 125 -10.35 5.18 5.96
CA LEU A 125 -10.21 6.59 5.61
C LEU A 125 -10.18 7.38 6.92
N TRP A 126 -9.01 7.88 7.30
CA TRP A 126 -8.79 8.61 8.54
C TRP A 126 -8.52 10.07 8.27
N SER A 127 -9.33 10.94 8.85
CA SER A 127 -9.13 12.38 8.83
C SER A 127 -9.03 12.94 10.25
N ALA A 128 -8.16 13.92 10.46
CA ALA A 128 -7.98 14.54 11.76
C ALA A 128 -7.67 16.04 11.64
N ARG A 129 -8.15 16.81 12.63
CA ARG A 129 -7.83 18.23 12.73
C ARG A 129 -6.34 18.43 12.98
N MET A 130 -5.71 19.34 12.24
CA MET A 130 -4.29 19.66 12.37
C MET A 130 -3.93 20.11 13.80
N SER A 131 -4.79 20.92 14.43
CA SER A 131 -4.62 21.42 15.80
C SER A 131 -4.67 20.33 16.88
N GLY A 132 -5.18 19.12 16.54
CA GLY A 132 -5.40 18.03 17.49
C GLY A 132 -4.62 16.76 17.20
N LEU A 133 -3.68 16.76 16.24
CA LEU A 133 -2.99 15.54 15.78
C LEU A 133 -2.31 14.76 16.90
N SER A 134 -1.69 15.43 17.85
CA SER A 134 -1.02 14.80 19.00
C SER A 134 -1.96 14.15 20.02
N ARG A 135 -3.26 14.37 19.88
CA ARG A 135 -4.29 13.86 20.80
C ARG A 135 -5.21 12.81 20.16
N THR A 136 -5.00 12.47 18.89
CA THR A 136 -5.81 11.51 18.15
C THR A 136 -5.59 10.07 18.60
N ALA A 137 -6.56 9.22 18.33
CA ALA A 137 -6.48 7.78 18.59
C ALA A 137 -5.40 7.08 17.75
N MET A 138 -4.95 7.68 16.63
CA MET A 138 -3.86 7.15 15.80
C MET A 138 -2.59 6.90 16.62
N LEU A 139 -2.25 7.75 17.58
CA LEU A 139 -1.07 7.56 18.42
C LEU A 139 -1.15 6.31 19.31
N LYS A 140 -2.38 5.94 19.70
CA LYS A 140 -2.62 4.68 20.44
C LYS A 140 -2.57 3.48 19.49
N LEU A 141 -3.16 3.60 18.30
CA LEU A 141 -3.19 2.55 17.29
C LEU A 141 -1.78 2.13 16.87
N VAL A 142 -0.87 3.07 16.66
CA VAL A 142 0.53 2.81 16.30
C VAL A 142 1.26 1.91 17.31
N ARG A 143 0.83 1.93 18.57
CA ARG A 143 1.41 1.11 19.65
C ARG A 143 0.77 -0.27 19.79
N GLN A 144 -0.34 -0.52 19.08
CA GLN A 144 -1.04 -1.81 19.16
C GLN A 144 -0.40 -2.85 18.24
N PRO A 145 -0.40 -4.14 18.61
CA PRO A 145 0.15 -5.22 17.79
C PRO A 145 -0.46 -5.30 16.39
N ILE A 146 -1.74 -4.94 16.25
CA ILE A 146 -2.47 -4.95 14.97
C ILE A 146 -1.89 -3.95 13.95
N TYR A 147 -1.18 -2.92 14.42
CA TYR A 147 -0.62 -1.89 13.54
C TYR A 147 0.43 -2.43 12.56
N LYS A 148 1.12 -3.54 12.89
CA LYS A 148 2.06 -4.18 11.94
C LYS A 148 1.36 -4.71 10.68
N ASP A 149 0.05 -4.98 10.73
CA ASP A 149 -0.76 -5.40 9.59
C ASP A 149 -1.40 -4.23 8.84
N MET A 150 -0.91 -3.02 9.09
CA MET A 150 -1.40 -1.78 8.49
C MET A 150 -0.26 -1.01 7.82
N THR A 151 -0.60 -0.28 6.78
CA THR A 151 0.31 0.72 6.22
C THR A 151 -0.43 2.03 5.97
N VAL A 152 0.19 3.14 6.37
CA VAL A 152 -0.42 4.47 6.28
C VAL A 152 0.16 5.23 5.10
N ARG A 153 -0.71 5.83 4.31
CA ARG A 153 -0.32 6.74 3.22
C ARG A 153 -1.13 8.02 3.31
N ASN A 154 -0.48 9.14 3.05
CA ASN A 154 -1.19 10.39 2.84
C ASN A 154 -2.09 10.28 1.60
N VAL A 155 -3.21 10.99 1.59
CA VAL A 155 -4.18 10.98 0.49
C VAL A 155 -3.54 11.35 -0.86
N ASN A 156 -2.61 12.31 -0.88
CA ASN A 156 -1.94 12.72 -2.11
C ASN A 156 -1.02 11.61 -2.65
N THR A 157 -0.35 10.88 -1.77
CA THR A 157 0.43 9.68 -2.14
C THR A 157 -0.49 8.62 -2.76
N THR A 158 -1.66 8.37 -2.17
CA THR A 158 -2.64 7.40 -2.70
C THR A 158 -3.14 7.79 -4.09
N ARG A 159 -3.46 9.06 -4.31
CA ARG A 159 -3.85 9.58 -5.63
C ARG A 159 -2.72 9.47 -6.65
N LYS A 160 -1.48 9.76 -6.25
CA LYS A 160 -0.32 9.63 -7.13
C LYS A 160 -0.04 8.19 -7.51
N ILE A 161 -0.23 7.24 -6.58
CA ILE A 161 -0.14 5.79 -6.87
C ILE A 161 -1.15 5.42 -7.97
N LEU A 162 -2.41 5.83 -7.87
CA LEU A 162 -3.40 5.56 -8.93
C LEU A 162 -2.94 6.10 -10.28
N HIS A 163 -2.48 7.35 -10.33
CA HIS A 163 -1.98 7.97 -11.56
C HIS A 163 -0.81 7.18 -12.18
N LEU A 164 0.13 6.71 -11.35
CA LEU A 164 1.24 5.88 -11.82
C LEU A 164 0.77 4.51 -12.34
N MET A 165 -0.21 3.89 -11.68
CA MET A 165 -0.80 2.63 -12.13
C MET A 165 -1.53 2.81 -13.48
N GLN A 166 -2.24 3.93 -13.69
CA GLN A 166 -2.87 4.27 -14.97
C GLN A 166 -1.82 4.40 -16.08
N ALA A 167 -0.73 5.12 -15.83
CA ALA A 167 0.37 5.27 -16.77
C ALA A 167 1.02 3.91 -17.12
N MET A 168 1.14 3.00 -16.15
CA MET A 168 1.63 1.64 -16.41
C MET A 168 0.68 0.86 -17.34
N LEU A 169 -0.64 0.99 -17.18
CA LEU A 169 -1.60 0.29 -18.04
C LEU A 169 -1.56 0.76 -19.49
N GLN A 170 -1.22 2.04 -19.72
CA GLN A 170 -1.09 2.62 -21.06
C GLN A 170 0.20 2.18 -21.79
N LYS A 171 1.22 1.71 -21.05
CA LYS A 171 2.42 1.16 -21.67
C LYS A 171 2.12 -0.26 -22.18
N PRO A 172 2.43 -0.59 -23.46
CA PRO A 172 2.35 -1.98 -23.90
C PRO A 172 3.23 -2.83 -23.00
N ALA A 173 2.73 -4.01 -22.61
CA ALA A 173 3.54 -4.97 -21.90
C ALA A 173 4.77 -5.30 -22.75
N LEU A 174 5.97 -5.20 -22.19
CA LEU A 174 7.18 -5.65 -22.87
C LEU A 174 6.98 -7.14 -23.17
N LEU A 175 6.73 -7.46 -24.44
CA LEU A 175 6.62 -8.84 -24.89
C LEU A 175 7.92 -9.54 -24.51
N ASP A 176 7.80 -10.63 -23.76
CA ASP A 176 8.92 -11.49 -23.37
C ASP A 176 9.62 -12.03 -24.64
N THR A 177 10.65 -11.31 -25.08
CA THR A 177 11.48 -11.68 -26.24
C THR A 177 12.30 -12.94 -25.98
N ARG A 178 12.27 -13.50 -24.76
CA ARG A 178 12.99 -14.71 -24.40
C ARG A 178 12.32 -15.99 -24.91
N SER A 179 11.00 -15.97 -25.14
CA SER A 179 10.27 -17.16 -25.61
C SER A 179 10.44 -17.42 -27.14
N ARG A 180 10.78 -16.40 -27.93
CA ARG A 180 10.97 -16.56 -29.39
C ARG A 180 12.31 -17.18 -29.80
N ARG A 181 13.35 -17.13 -28.94
CA ARG A 181 14.66 -17.72 -29.27
C ARG A 181 14.72 -19.25 -29.13
N ARG A 182 13.74 -19.89 -28.47
CA ARG A 182 13.72 -21.36 -28.32
C ARG A 182 12.92 -22.09 -29.43
N ARG A 183 12.20 -21.36 -30.29
CA ARG A 183 11.45 -21.97 -31.42
C ARG A 183 12.11 -21.85 -32.78
N SER A 184 13.32 -21.31 -32.86
CA SER A 184 14.08 -21.22 -34.13
C SER A 184 15.33 -22.09 -34.15
N MET A 185 15.44 -23.08 -33.25
CA MET A 185 16.55 -24.03 -33.19
C MET A 185 16.06 -25.49 -33.16
N ASP A 186 14.82 -25.75 -33.65
CA ASP A 186 14.33 -27.10 -33.96
C ASP A 186 14.04 -27.18 -35.46
#